data_fea1f8d2aaa940507fedae1c96ac6bc7
#
_entry.id   fea1f8d2aaa940507fedae1c96ac6bc7
#
_cell.length_a   1.000
_cell.length_b   1.000
_cell.length_c   1.000
_cell.angle_alpha   90.00
_cell.angle_beta   90.00
_cell.angle_gamma   90.00
#
_symmetry.space_group_name_H-M   'P 1'
#
loop_
_entity.id
_entity.type
_entity.pdbx_description
1 polymer ?
#
loop_
_entity_poly.entity_id
_entity_poly.type
_entity_poly.pdbx_seq_one_letter_code
_entity_poly.pdbx_strand_id
1 'polypeptide(L)'
;MESEKAMFVIVTYDVASKRVTKVMKTCRKYLKHVQKSVFEGMITEGKLNQLKNELISLIVCAEDKICIYKVDNLKYTSKEQIGIIEKDNNIL
;
A
#
# COMPACT_ATOMS: atom_id res chain seq x y z
N MET A 1 5.03 -27.79 -0.66
CA MET A 1 5.03 -26.92 -1.01
C MET A 1 5.61 -26.00 -0.29
N GLU A 2 6.18 -25.31 -0.54
CA GLU A 2 6.70 -24.51 0.13
C GLU A 2 5.99 -23.38 0.34
N SER A 3 6.00 -22.75 1.34
CA SER A 3 5.24 -21.63 1.53
C SER A 3 5.87 -20.50 0.87
N GLU A 4 5.10 -19.57 0.49
CA GLU A 4 5.59 -18.39 -0.11
C GLU A 4 6.21 -17.55 0.92
N LYS A 5 7.26 -16.86 0.57
CA LYS A 5 7.86 -15.94 1.45
C LYS A 5 7.10 -14.66 1.48
N ALA A 6 6.95 -14.08 2.63
CA ALA A 6 6.32 -12.78 2.75
C ALA A 6 7.38 -11.70 2.57
N MET A 7 6.99 -10.58 2.04
CA MET A 7 7.87 -9.45 1.87
C MET A 7 7.17 -8.23 2.40
N PHE A 8 7.90 -7.22 2.76
CA PHE A 8 7.30 -6.00 3.26
C PHE A 8 7.03 -5.10 2.06
N VAL A 9 5.83 -4.54 2.00
CA VAL A 9 5.50 -3.63 0.91
C VAL A 9 4.90 -2.36 1.47
N ILE A 10 5.03 -1.29 0.70
CA ILE A 10 4.39 -0.04 1.00
C ILE A 10 3.62 0.32 -0.26
N VAL A 11 2.35 0.62 -0.10
CA VAL A 11 1.51 0.99 -1.23
C VAL A 11 1.03 2.40 -1.01
N THR A 12 1.24 3.25 -2.00
CA THR A 12 0.73 4.61 -1.96
C THR A 12 -0.16 4.81 -3.17
N TYR A 13 -1.15 5.65 -3.06
CA TYR A 13 -2.00 5.91 -4.20
C TYR A 13 -2.45 7.35 -4.27
N ASP A 14 -2.75 7.76 -5.50
CA ASP A 14 -3.25 9.09 -5.75
C ASP A 14 -4.32 8.86 -6.80
N VAL A 15 -5.56 8.72 -6.38
CA VAL A 15 -6.65 8.40 -7.28
C VAL A 15 -7.75 9.43 -7.16
N ALA A 16 -8.60 9.48 -8.16
CA ALA A 16 -9.69 10.43 -8.16
C ALA A 16 -10.57 10.21 -6.94
N SER A 17 -11.09 11.29 -6.39
CA SER A 17 -11.82 11.21 -5.13
C SER A 17 -12.99 10.24 -5.17
N LYS A 18 -13.61 10.08 -6.32
CA LYS A 18 -14.74 9.17 -6.41
C LYS A 18 -14.34 7.70 -6.30
N ARG A 19 -13.05 7.41 -6.40
CA ARG A 19 -12.57 6.03 -6.29
C ARG A 19 -11.78 5.75 -5.03
N VAL A 20 -11.49 6.78 -4.25
CA VAL A 20 -10.66 6.64 -3.06
C VAL A 20 -11.19 5.60 -2.08
N THR A 21 -12.47 5.63 -1.81
CA THR A 21 -13.03 4.73 -0.83
C THR A 21 -12.89 3.27 -1.24
N LYS A 22 -13.09 2.98 -2.50
CA LYS A 22 -12.99 1.60 -2.97
C LYS A 22 -11.55 1.13 -2.94
N VAL A 23 -10.61 2.00 -3.32
CA VAL A 23 -9.19 1.65 -3.30
C VAL A 23 -8.77 1.42 -1.86
N MET A 24 -9.20 2.29 -0.94
CA MET A 24 -8.85 2.15 0.46
C MET A 24 -9.38 0.84 1.04
N LYS A 25 -10.63 0.51 0.76
CA LYS A 25 -11.21 -0.71 1.29
C LYS A 25 -10.49 -1.94 0.74
N THR A 26 -10.07 -1.89 -0.50
CA THR A 26 -9.36 -3.01 -1.11
C THR A 26 -8.00 -3.18 -0.46
N CYS A 27 -7.25 -2.11 -0.29
CA CYS A 27 -5.94 -2.19 0.34
C CYS A 27 -6.06 -2.70 1.78
N ARG A 28 -7.13 -2.29 2.47
CA ARG A 28 -7.29 -2.68 3.86
C ARG A 28 -7.47 -4.17 4.04
N LYS A 29 -7.88 -4.87 3.03
CA LYS A 29 -8.05 -6.32 3.14
C LYS A 29 -6.70 -7.02 3.22
N TYR A 30 -5.65 -6.38 2.77
CA TYR A 30 -4.34 -7.01 2.68
C TYR A 30 -3.27 -6.34 3.55
N LEU A 31 -3.41 -5.07 3.79
CA LEU A 31 -2.34 -4.30 4.42
C LEU A 31 -2.88 -3.39 5.51
N LYS A 32 -1.98 -2.79 6.25
CA LYS A 32 -2.34 -1.91 7.32
C LYS A 32 -2.34 -0.48 6.84
N HIS A 33 -3.40 0.25 7.16
CA HIS A 33 -3.52 1.64 6.76
C HIS A 33 -2.68 2.47 7.73
N VAL A 34 -1.70 3.17 7.24
CA VAL A 34 -0.82 3.95 8.12
C VAL A 34 -0.94 5.45 7.95
N GLN A 35 -1.32 5.90 6.77
CA GLN A 35 -1.55 7.30 6.55
C GLN A 35 -2.60 7.41 5.48
N LYS A 36 -3.05 8.63 5.22
CA LYS A 36 -4.11 8.88 4.32
C LYS A 36 -4.14 8.03 3.08
N SER A 37 -3.12 7.98 2.31
CA SER A 37 -3.09 7.20 1.10
C SER A 37 -1.93 6.22 1.11
N VAL A 38 -1.61 5.70 2.29
CA VAL A 38 -0.46 4.84 2.44
C VAL A 38 -0.82 3.62 3.25
N PHE A 39 -0.50 2.46 2.70
CA PHE A 39 -0.69 1.19 3.38
C PHE A 39 0.64 0.45 3.41
N GLU A 40 0.85 -0.36 4.40
CA GLU A 40 2.08 -1.14 4.45
C GLU A 40 1.85 -2.45 5.18
N GLY A 41 2.72 -3.39 4.99
CA GLY A 41 2.67 -4.65 5.71
C GLY A 41 3.38 -5.77 5.01
N MET A 42 3.38 -6.92 5.67
CA MET A 42 3.98 -8.11 5.10
C MET A 42 2.93 -8.80 4.25
N ILE A 43 3.34 -9.27 3.10
CA ILE A 43 2.39 -9.88 2.18
C ILE A 43 3.14 -10.88 1.32
N THR A 44 2.52 -11.99 0.97
CA THR A 44 3.15 -12.94 0.09
C THR A 44 3.00 -12.48 -1.36
N GLU A 45 3.81 -13.02 -2.23
CA GLU A 45 3.75 -12.65 -3.63
C GLU A 45 2.37 -12.95 -4.22
N GLY A 46 1.78 -14.08 -3.84
CA GLY A 46 0.47 -14.44 -4.35
C GLY A 46 -0.60 -13.45 -3.92
N LYS A 47 -0.56 -13.06 -2.65
CA LYS A 47 -1.55 -12.11 -2.15
C LYS A 47 -1.32 -10.73 -2.78
N LEU A 48 -0.07 -10.37 -2.98
CA LEU A 48 0.22 -9.10 -3.60
C LEU A 48 -0.34 -9.07 -5.02
N ASN A 49 -0.23 -10.19 -5.74
CA ASN A 49 -0.78 -10.25 -7.08
C ASN A 49 -2.31 -10.14 -7.06
N GLN A 50 -2.96 -10.72 -6.04
CA GLN A 50 -4.40 -10.58 -5.89
C GLN A 50 -4.75 -9.12 -5.66
N LEU A 51 -4.01 -8.46 -4.77
CA LEU A 51 -4.25 -7.05 -4.48
C LEU A 51 -4.08 -6.22 -5.75
N LYS A 52 -3.01 -6.47 -6.51
CA LYS A 52 -2.78 -5.72 -7.72
C LYS A 52 -3.92 -5.90 -8.71
N ASN A 53 -4.39 -7.12 -8.87
CA ASN A 53 -5.48 -7.37 -9.82
C ASN A 53 -6.75 -6.64 -9.40
N GLU A 54 -7.04 -6.63 -8.10
CA GLU A 54 -8.23 -5.92 -7.63
C GLU A 54 -8.08 -4.42 -7.86
N LEU A 55 -6.90 -3.89 -7.61
CA LEU A 55 -6.69 -2.46 -7.78
C LEU A 55 -6.78 -2.06 -9.26
N ILE A 56 -6.21 -2.88 -10.12
CA ILE A 56 -6.25 -2.59 -11.55
C ILE A 56 -7.70 -2.53 -12.03
N SER A 57 -8.57 -3.36 -11.48
CA SER A 57 -9.95 -3.35 -11.91
C SER A 57 -10.73 -2.14 -11.39
N LEU A 58 -10.19 -1.43 -10.42
CA LEU A 58 -10.89 -0.29 -9.85
C LEU A 58 -10.45 1.05 -10.42
N ILE A 59 -9.21 1.15 -10.85
CA ILE A 59 -8.68 2.46 -11.21
C ILE A 59 -8.84 2.77 -12.68
N VAL A 60 -8.64 4.03 -13.01
CA VAL A 60 -8.64 4.48 -14.38
C VAL A 60 -7.23 4.96 -14.63
N CYS A 61 -6.48 4.23 -15.42
CA CYS A 61 -5.05 4.50 -15.59
C CYS A 61 -4.73 5.91 -16.05
N ALA A 62 -5.61 6.52 -16.78
CA ALA A 62 -5.35 7.87 -17.26
C ALA A 62 -5.49 8.91 -16.16
N GLU A 63 -6.13 8.56 -15.05
CA GLU A 63 -6.39 9.51 -13.98
C GLU A 63 -5.78 9.14 -12.65
N ASP A 64 -5.46 7.87 -12.45
CA ASP A 64 -5.08 7.37 -11.14
C ASP A 64 -3.69 6.79 -11.15
N LYS A 65 -3.06 6.81 -9.99
CA LYS A 65 -1.73 6.25 -9.87
C LYS A 65 -1.61 5.48 -8.57
N ILE A 66 -0.97 4.32 -8.63
CA ILE A 66 -0.71 3.52 -7.46
C ILE A 66 0.74 3.09 -7.53
N CYS A 67 1.47 3.27 -6.45
CA CYS A 67 2.87 2.87 -6.40
C CYS A 67 3.04 1.80 -5.34
N ILE A 68 3.81 0.77 -5.65
CA ILE A 68 4.08 -0.29 -4.71
C ILE A 68 5.59 -0.42 -4.55
N TYR A 69 6.06 -0.27 -3.32
CA TYR A 69 7.46 -0.39 -3.03
C TYR A 69 7.69 -1.70 -2.31
N LYS A 70 8.59 -2.52 -2.78
CA LYS A 70 8.90 -3.79 -2.15
C LYS A 70 10.21 -3.68 -1.41
N VAL A 71 10.23 -4.14 -0.19
CA VAL A 71 11.43 -4.06 0.62
C VAL A 71 11.88 -5.49 0.86
N ASP A 72 12.98 -5.87 0.26
CA ASP A 72 13.45 -7.22 0.37
C ASP A 72 14.08 -7.54 1.70
N ASN A 73 14.72 -6.61 2.32
CA ASN A 73 15.44 -6.89 3.54
C ASN A 73 15.16 -5.82 4.57
N LEU A 74 14.32 -6.13 5.54
CA LEU A 74 13.94 -5.17 6.54
C LEU A 74 15.08 -4.72 7.44
N LYS A 75 16.18 -5.43 7.43
CA LYS A 75 17.29 -4.98 8.24
C LYS A 75 17.82 -3.65 7.79
N TYR A 76 17.62 -3.31 6.54
CA TYR A 76 18.12 -2.04 6.05
C TYR A 76 17.04 -0.98 5.96
N THR A 77 15.91 -1.25 6.61
CA THR A 77 14.81 -0.33 6.53
C THR A 77 14.55 0.26 7.89
N SER A 78 14.38 1.53 7.99
CA SER A 78 13.99 2.13 9.24
C SER A 78 12.88 3.14 8.99
N LYS A 79 12.09 3.40 10.01
CA LYS A 79 11.01 4.32 9.88
C LYS A 79 11.04 5.17 11.10
N GLU A 80 11.10 6.45 10.93
CA GLU A 80 11.05 7.38 12.03
C GLU A 80 9.89 8.31 11.80
N GLN A 81 9.19 8.63 12.85
CA GLN A 81 8.11 9.56 12.73
C GLN A 81 8.30 10.62 13.74
N ILE A 82 8.23 11.83 13.32
CA ILE A 82 8.38 12.96 14.20
C ILE A 82 7.11 13.75 14.10
N GLY A 83 6.56 14.12 15.18
CA GLY A 83 5.34 14.89 15.19
C GLY A 83 4.14 13.98 15.26
N ILE A 84 3.02 14.61 15.18
CA ILE A 84 1.82 13.90 15.29
C ILE A 84 1.52 13.25 14.04
N ILE A 85 1.15 12.08 14.12
CA ILE A 85 0.83 11.44 13.02
C ILE A 85 -0.45 11.64 12.58
N GLU A 86 -0.81 12.54 11.99
CA GLU A 86 -2.07 12.74 11.62
C GLU A 86 -2.14 12.61 10.39
N LYS A 87 -2.64 12.27 9.88
CA LYS A 87 -2.92 12.08 8.71
C LYS A 87 -2.22 12.76 7.80
N ASP A 88 -2.26 13.27 7.20
CA ASP A 88 -1.71 13.87 6.16
C ASP A 88 -0.60 14.64 6.45
N ASN A 89 -0.06 14.56 7.19
CA ASN A 89 0.83 15.29 7.43
C ASN A 89 2.02 14.88 7.25
N ASN A 90 2.62 14.87 6.71
CA ASN A 90 3.64 14.41 6.38
C ASN A 90 4.62 15.20 6.47
N ILE A 91 5.17 15.40 6.93
CA ILE A 91 6.04 16.12 7.09
C ILE A 91 7.08 15.94 6.63
N LEU A 92 7.61 15.78 6.37
CA LEU A 92 8.58 15.61 5.95
C LEU A 92 9.08 16.02 5.93
#